data_110ffe7fb6ec80c9c309c1802f92ff65
#
_entry.id   110ffe7fb6ec80c9c309c1802f92ff65
#
_cell.length_a   1.000
_cell.length_b   1.000
_cell.length_c   1.000
_cell.angle_alpha   90.00
_cell.angle_beta   90.00
_cell.angle_gamma   90.00
#
_symmetry.space_group_name_H-M   'P 1'
#
loop_
_entity.id
_entity.type
_entity.pdbx_description
1 polymer ?
#
loop_
_entity_poly.entity_id
_entity_poly.type
_entity_poly.pdbx_seq_one_letter_code
_entity_poly.pdbx_strand_id
1 'polypeptide(L)'
;MASMVHQLKVEDFDEFKSVFDSDPVGRKEAAKGHVMSRSVDDPNVVFTRVEFDSLEAAKAFRDRLVASGALDQVTVLTAPTVVELVENVTY
;
A
#
# COMPACT_ATOMS: atom_id res chain seq x y z
N MET A 1 -15.71 -4.66 3.31
CA MET A 1 -14.38 -5.04 2.85
C MET A 1 -13.36 -3.99 3.31
N ALA A 2 -12.25 -4.41 3.85
CA ALA A 2 -11.26 -3.50 4.41
C ALA A 2 -10.05 -3.39 3.49
N SER A 3 -9.48 -2.21 3.41
CA SER A 3 -8.30 -1.92 2.62
C SER A 3 -7.31 -1.09 3.44
N MET A 4 -6.06 -1.12 3.02
CA MET A 4 -5.05 -0.20 3.50
C MET A 4 -4.57 0.62 2.31
N VAL A 5 -4.59 1.93 2.44
CA VAL A 5 -4.15 2.83 1.38
C VAL A 5 -2.95 3.65 1.85
N HIS A 6 -2.03 3.93 0.94
CA HIS A 6 -0.94 4.86 1.20
C HIS A 6 -0.49 5.54 -0.08
N GLN A 7 0.21 6.64 0.08
CA GLN A 7 0.78 7.42 -1.00
C GLN A 7 2.23 7.71 -0.66
N LEU A 8 3.13 7.34 -1.55
CA LEU A 8 4.57 7.45 -1.35
C LEU A 8 5.22 8.21 -2.50
N LYS A 9 6.30 8.90 -2.20
CA LYS A 9 7.20 9.40 -3.24
C LYS A 9 8.50 8.61 -3.15
N VAL A 10 8.90 8.00 -4.26
CA VAL A 10 10.09 7.15 -4.35
C VAL A 10 11.14 7.82 -5.26
N GLU A 11 12.39 7.42 -5.15
CA GLU A 11 13.46 7.97 -5.99
C GLU A 11 13.42 7.39 -7.41
N ASP A 12 13.09 6.10 -7.51
CA ASP A 12 13.02 5.37 -8.78
C ASP A 12 11.91 4.35 -8.68
N PHE A 13 10.89 4.47 -9.53
CA PHE A 13 9.74 3.59 -9.50
C PHE A 13 10.12 2.13 -9.75
N ASP A 14 10.97 1.85 -10.72
CA ASP A 14 11.32 0.47 -11.08
C ASP A 14 12.06 -0.22 -9.94
N GLU A 15 12.94 0.49 -9.26
CA GLU A 15 13.63 -0.01 -8.08
C GLU A 15 12.66 -0.26 -6.93
N PHE A 16 11.76 0.68 -6.66
CA PHE A 16 10.71 0.52 -5.66
C PHE A 16 9.84 -0.70 -5.97
N LYS A 17 9.41 -0.85 -7.22
CA LYS A 17 8.55 -1.96 -7.65
C LYS A 17 9.23 -3.30 -7.44
N SER A 18 10.53 -3.39 -7.72
CA SER A 18 11.32 -4.60 -7.49
C SER A 18 11.33 -5.00 -6.01
N VAL A 19 11.53 -4.04 -5.11
CA VAL A 19 11.49 -4.29 -3.66
C VAL A 19 10.08 -4.68 -3.23
N PHE A 20 9.07 -3.97 -3.72
CA PHE A 20 7.66 -4.28 -3.42
C PHE A 20 7.31 -5.71 -3.83
N ASP A 21 7.72 -6.13 -5.01
CA ASP A 21 7.46 -7.49 -5.52
C ASP A 21 8.18 -8.58 -4.73
N SER A 22 9.30 -8.25 -4.08
CA SER A 22 10.02 -9.19 -3.22
C SER A 22 9.26 -9.53 -1.94
N ASP A 23 8.22 -8.76 -1.61
CA ASP A 23 7.29 -9.00 -0.51
C ASP A 23 7.94 -9.07 0.88
N PRO A 24 8.71 -8.03 1.27
CA PRO A 24 9.51 -8.10 2.51
C PRO A 24 8.67 -8.16 3.79
N VAL A 25 7.40 -7.78 3.74
CA VAL A 25 6.52 -7.73 4.92
C VAL A 25 5.47 -8.85 4.89
N GLY A 26 5.48 -9.70 3.86
CA GLY A 26 4.56 -10.83 3.77
C GLY A 26 3.15 -10.44 3.33
N ARG A 27 3.02 -9.44 2.47
CA ARG A 27 1.74 -8.96 1.96
C ARG A 27 0.95 -10.06 1.26
N LYS A 28 1.62 -10.90 0.47
CA LYS A 28 0.94 -11.92 -0.35
C LYS A 28 0.21 -12.95 0.48
N GLU A 29 0.68 -13.24 1.70
CA GLU A 29 -0.01 -14.14 2.61
C GLU A 29 -1.11 -13.44 3.39
N ALA A 30 -0.92 -12.17 3.74
CA ALA A 30 -1.83 -11.43 4.61
C ALA A 30 -3.03 -10.86 3.86
N ALA A 31 -2.89 -10.55 2.58
CA ALA A 31 -3.88 -9.80 1.80
C ALA A 31 -4.48 -10.63 0.69
N LYS A 32 -5.62 -10.16 0.17
CA LYS A 32 -6.30 -10.78 -0.98
C LYS A 32 -5.72 -10.31 -2.31
N GLY A 33 -5.19 -9.11 -2.34
CA GLY A 33 -4.64 -8.49 -3.55
C GLY A 33 -4.30 -7.04 -3.32
N HIS A 34 -3.87 -6.38 -4.37
CA HIS A 34 -3.55 -4.96 -4.31
C HIS A 34 -3.78 -4.29 -5.66
N VAL A 35 -3.93 -2.97 -5.61
CA VAL A 35 -3.96 -2.11 -6.80
C VAL A 35 -2.89 -1.06 -6.60
N MET A 36 -2.03 -0.90 -7.59
CA MET A 36 -0.97 0.11 -7.56
C MET A 36 -1.13 1.03 -8.76
N SER A 37 -1.08 2.33 -8.49
CA SER A 37 -1.14 3.37 -9.51
C SER A 37 0.00 4.35 -9.29
N ARG A 38 0.40 5.06 -10.33
CA ARG A 38 1.35 6.15 -10.17
C ARG A 38 0.82 7.39 -10.88
N SER A 39 1.23 8.55 -10.39
CA SER A 39 0.82 9.81 -10.97
C SER A 39 1.32 9.91 -12.43
N VAL A 40 0.46 10.38 -13.34
CA VAL A 40 0.88 10.66 -14.72
C VAL A 40 1.79 11.88 -14.80
N ASP A 41 1.67 12.79 -13.85
CA ASP A 41 2.49 14.01 -13.80
C ASP A 41 3.83 13.77 -13.13
N ASP A 42 3.90 12.83 -12.17
CA ASP A 42 5.13 12.46 -11.47
C ASP A 42 5.14 10.93 -11.27
N PRO A 43 5.82 10.17 -12.15
CA PRO A 43 5.81 8.70 -12.08
C PRO A 43 6.48 8.13 -10.83
N ASN A 44 7.12 8.96 -10.01
CA ASN A 44 7.69 8.54 -8.73
C ASN A 44 6.74 8.76 -7.55
N VAL A 45 5.53 9.27 -7.80
CA VAL A 45 4.46 9.31 -6.80
C VAL A 45 3.56 8.11 -6.99
N VAL A 46 3.50 7.24 -5.98
CA VAL A 46 2.85 5.93 -6.03
C VAL A 46 1.67 5.88 -5.08
N PHE A 47 0.55 5.36 -5.58
CA PHE A 47 -0.69 5.18 -4.83
C PHE A 47 -0.94 3.67 -4.74
N THR A 48 -1.05 3.14 -3.53
CA THR A 48 -1.27 1.70 -3.35
C THR A 48 -2.49 1.47 -2.47
N ARG A 49 -3.31 0.49 -2.89
CA ARG A 49 -4.42 -0.04 -2.11
C ARG A 49 -4.21 -1.54 -1.96
N VAL A 50 -4.20 -2.01 -0.73
CA VAL A 50 -4.08 -3.43 -0.41
C VAL A 50 -5.40 -3.89 0.19
N GLU A 51 -5.97 -4.97 -0.35
CA GLU A 51 -7.29 -5.48 0.04
C GLU A 51 -7.14 -6.65 1.03
N PHE A 52 -7.99 -6.67 2.06
CA PHE A 52 -7.95 -7.67 3.12
C PHE A 52 -9.33 -8.28 3.35
N ASP A 53 -9.37 -9.48 3.93
CA ASP A 53 -10.61 -10.17 4.28
C ASP A 53 -11.34 -9.53 5.46
N SER A 54 -10.61 -8.87 6.35
CA SER A 54 -11.19 -8.28 7.55
C SER A 54 -10.48 -7.01 7.97
N LEU A 55 -11.16 -6.23 8.79
CA LEU A 55 -10.61 -5.02 9.37
C LEU A 55 -9.40 -5.34 10.26
N GLU A 56 -9.48 -6.42 11.04
CA GLU A 56 -8.39 -6.86 11.91
C GLU A 56 -7.14 -7.22 11.11
N ALA A 57 -7.31 -7.93 9.99
CA ALA A 57 -6.19 -8.30 9.11
C ALA A 57 -5.52 -7.07 8.53
N ALA A 58 -6.31 -6.08 8.10
CA ALA A 58 -5.79 -4.82 7.57
C ALA A 58 -4.98 -4.05 8.62
N LYS A 59 -5.51 -3.94 9.83
CA LYS A 59 -4.84 -3.24 10.93
C LYS A 59 -3.55 -3.95 11.35
N ALA A 60 -3.57 -5.27 11.43
CA ALA A 60 -2.39 -6.06 11.78
C ALA A 60 -1.28 -5.89 10.75
N PHE A 61 -1.62 -5.91 9.48
CA PHE A 61 -0.65 -5.71 8.42
C PHE A 61 -0.08 -4.29 8.44
N ARG A 62 -0.93 -3.28 8.61
CA ARG A 62 -0.49 -1.88 8.72
C ARG A 62 0.53 -1.72 9.84
N ASP A 63 0.24 -2.27 11.03
CA ASP A 63 1.12 -2.14 12.17
C ASP A 63 2.46 -2.84 11.92
N ARG A 64 2.43 -4.01 11.28
CA ARG A 64 3.64 -4.74 10.89
C ARG A 64 4.47 -3.97 9.86
N LEU A 65 3.81 -3.37 8.88
CA LEU A 65 4.48 -2.57 7.84
C LEU A 65 5.20 -1.37 8.46
N VAL A 66 4.51 -0.64 9.32
CA VAL A 66 5.10 0.53 10.00
C VAL A 66 6.27 0.10 10.89
N ALA A 67 6.11 -0.99 11.64
CA ALA A 67 7.16 -1.48 12.56
C ALA A 67 8.38 -2.05 11.83
N SER A 68 8.21 -2.50 10.58
CA SER A 68 9.29 -3.14 9.82
C SER A 68 10.39 -2.18 9.35
N GLY A 69 10.11 -0.87 9.32
CA GLY A 69 11.03 0.11 8.76
C GLY A 69 11.02 0.16 7.22
N ALA A 70 10.13 -0.57 6.57
CA ALA A 70 10.08 -0.63 5.11
C ALA A 70 9.80 0.73 4.46
N LEU A 71 9.19 1.64 5.20
CA LEU A 71 8.86 2.99 4.71
C LEU A 71 9.94 4.04 4.99
N ASP A 72 11.02 3.67 5.67
CA ASP A 72 12.07 4.61 6.08
C ASP A 72 12.88 5.16 4.89
N GLN A 73 12.91 4.42 3.78
CA GLN A 73 13.69 4.79 2.59
C GLN A 73 12.89 5.53 1.53
N VAL A 74 11.63 5.84 1.81
CA VAL A 74 10.75 6.56 0.89
C VAL A 74 10.14 7.77 1.60
N THR A 75 9.64 8.72 0.82
CA THR A 75 8.90 9.85 1.39
C THR A 75 7.43 9.46 1.51
N VAL A 76 6.92 9.43 2.73
CA VAL A 76 5.51 9.10 2.98
C VAL A 76 4.68 10.37 2.80
N LEU A 77 3.83 10.39 1.77
CA LEU A 77 2.91 11.50 1.51
C LEU A 77 1.59 11.29 2.24
N THR A 78 1.11 10.05 2.25
CA THR A 78 -0.02 9.62 3.06
C THR A 78 0.38 8.33 3.76
N ALA A 79 0.40 8.35 5.09
CA ALA A 79 0.77 7.18 5.89
C ALA A 79 -0.20 6.02 5.63
N PRO A 80 0.24 4.76 5.80
CA PRO A 80 -0.65 3.61 5.67
C PRO A 80 -1.89 3.78 6.55
N THR A 81 -3.05 3.84 5.90
CA THR A 81 -4.34 4.12 6.54
C THR A 81 -5.30 3.01 6.20
N VAL A 82 -5.88 2.41 7.24
CA VAL A 82 -6.93 1.39 7.07
C VAL A 82 -8.23 2.12 6.79
N VAL A 83 -8.90 1.74 5.70
CA VAL A 83 -10.15 2.34 5.26
C VAL A 83 -11.19 1.25 5.03
N GLU A 84 -12.46 1.61 5.14
CA GLU A 84 -13.54 0.71 4.75
C GLU A 84 -14.25 1.28 3.53
N LEU A 85 -14.70 0.39 2.66
CA LEU A 85 -15.45 0.78 1.48
C LEU A 85 -16.83 1.29 1.89
N VAL A 86 -17.13 2.53 1.52
CA VAL A 86 -18.41 3.16 1.85
C VAL A 86 -19.33 3.15 0.64
N GLU A 87 -18.77 3.35 -0.55
CA GLU A 87 -19.56 3.44 -1.78
C GLU A 87 -18.73 3.02 -2.98
N ASN A 88 -19.34 2.24 -3.86
CA ASN A 88 -18.74 1.84 -5.13
C ASN A 88 -19.85 1.87 -6.19
N VAL A 89 -19.85 2.90 -7.02
CA VAL A 89 -20.88 3.15 -8.01
C VAL A 89 -20.26 3.20 -9.40
N THR A 90 -20.96 2.60 -10.36
CA THR A 90 -20.58 2.65 -11.78
C THR A 90 -21.59 3.53 -12.51
N TYR A 91 -21.11 4.48 -13.28
CA TYR A 91 -21.95 5.36 -14.08
C TYR A 91 -22.12 4.82 -15.50
#